data_ae71dabc6092f123c037cb7039b23e7b
#
_entry.id   ae71dabc6092f123c037cb7039b23e7b
#
_cell.length_a   1.000
_cell.length_b   1.000
_cell.length_c   1.000
_cell.angle_alpha   90.00
_cell.angle_beta   90.00
_cell.angle_gamma   90.00
#
_symmetry.space_group_name_H-M   'P 1'
#
loop_
_entity.id
_entity.type
_entity.pdbx_description
1 polymer ?
#
loop_
_entity_poly.entity_id
_entity_poly.type
_entity_poly.pdbx_seq_one_letter_code
_entity_poly.pdbx_strand_id
1 'polypeptide(L)'
;MRQTVNKGLGQIRGPAAPATAPVTCARPAPRPSGGNPHAARYRPAQTGRMDPVTALERIAFLLERELASPYRVKAFRTAAEAATGLPPGPVDVAAAERLPGVGPVTARVIADATAGRTPQYLLETEARAAAGPAPSTAALRLREQLRGDCHLHSDWSDGGAPIELMARTARDLGHSWASLTDHSPRLTVANGLSAERLRDQLDVIEDLNGRLTPFRLLSGIECDILDDGSLDQDEELLGRLDVVVASVHSKLRMDGAAMTRRMLAAVRNPLVDVLGHCTGRRLGDKPRPQSEFDAEAVFTACREHDTAVEINCRPDRQDPPDDLLALAVDLGCLFAVDTDAHAPGQLDWQIAGCERAVALGLDAERIINAWSVDHLLAWTGAR
;
A
#
# COMPACT_ATOMS: atom_id res chain seq x y z
N MET A 1 -54.52 25.61 50.39
CA MET A 1 -53.91 26.29 51.55
C MET A 1 -52.45 26.40 51.30
N ARG A 2 -52.01 27.60 50.89
CA ARG A 2 -51.10 28.53 51.61
C ARG A 2 -49.76 27.83 51.97
N GLN A 3 -48.60 28.34 51.65
CA GLN A 3 -48.13 29.73 51.53
C GLN A 3 -46.79 29.76 50.77
N THR A 4 -46.66 30.75 49.93
CA THR A 4 -45.45 31.40 49.39
C THR A 4 -44.56 31.94 50.50
N VAL A 5 -43.25 31.77 50.39
CA VAL A 5 -42.28 32.71 50.97
C VAL A 5 -41.17 33.01 49.95
N ASN A 6 -41.13 34.25 49.54
CA ASN A 6 -40.15 34.90 48.72
C ASN A 6 -39.14 35.61 49.64
N LYS A 7 -37.81 35.42 49.42
CA LYS A 7 -36.71 36.29 49.86
C LYS A 7 -35.57 36.00 48.90
N GLY A 8 -35.08 36.79 48.04
CA GLY A 8 -34.73 38.20 48.07
C GLY A 8 -33.25 38.36 48.34
N LEU A 9 -32.54 38.88 47.33
CA LEU A 9 -31.30 39.69 47.39
C LEU A 9 -29.94 38.99 47.53
N GLY A 10 -29.08 39.43 46.59
CA GLY A 10 -27.64 39.43 46.75
C GLY A 10 -26.86 39.41 45.44
N GLN A 11 -26.93 40.48 44.62
CA GLN A 11 -25.93 40.70 43.55
C GLN A 11 -24.60 41.04 44.20
N ILE A 12 -23.62 40.16 44.08
CA ILE A 12 -22.21 40.49 44.31
C ILE A 12 -21.53 40.56 42.96
N ARG A 13 -21.16 41.77 42.54
CA ARG A 13 -20.32 42.05 41.41
C ARG A 13 -18.86 41.65 41.79
N GLY A 14 -18.33 40.61 41.16
CA GLY A 14 -16.90 40.33 41.16
C GLY A 14 -16.17 41.18 40.08
N PRO A 15 -14.88 41.42 40.23
CA PRO A 15 -14.12 42.33 39.33
C PRO A 15 -13.94 41.74 37.93
N ALA A 16 -13.98 42.63 36.93
CA ALA A 16 -13.79 42.34 35.51
C ALA A 16 -12.37 41.79 35.27
N ALA A 17 -12.30 40.64 34.58
CA ALA A 17 -11.04 40.10 34.04
C ALA A 17 -10.58 40.97 32.85
N PRO A 18 -9.26 41.16 32.65
CA PRO A 18 -8.76 41.96 31.55
C PRO A 18 -8.96 41.22 30.19
N ALA A 19 -9.35 42.02 29.20
CA ALA A 19 -9.53 41.55 27.83
C ALA A 19 -8.21 41.03 27.25
N THR A 20 -8.17 39.73 26.91
CA THR A 20 -7.10 39.17 26.12
C THR A 20 -7.24 39.58 24.66
N ALA A 21 -6.22 40.22 24.12
CA ALA A 21 -6.11 40.54 22.71
C ALA A 21 -6.11 39.29 21.84
N PRO A 22 -6.67 39.32 20.63
CA PRO A 22 -6.67 38.16 19.73
C PRO A 22 -5.24 37.86 19.28
N VAL A 23 -4.75 36.63 19.57
CA VAL A 23 -3.55 36.10 18.98
C VAL A 23 -3.84 35.82 17.51
N THR A 24 -3.32 36.68 16.64
CA THR A 24 -3.29 36.42 15.20
C THR A 24 -2.35 35.28 14.92
N CYS A 25 -2.90 34.10 14.69
CA CYS A 25 -2.17 32.97 14.13
C CYS A 25 -1.74 33.35 12.71
N ALA A 26 -0.47 33.72 12.53
CA ALA A 26 0.12 33.94 11.22
C ALA A 26 0.08 32.60 10.45
N ARG A 27 -0.67 32.56 9.34
CA ARG A 27 -0.62 31.44 8.37
C ARG A 27 0.82 31.30 7.88
N PRO A 28 1.40 30.10 7.90
CA PRO A 28 2.69 29.90 7.26
C PRO A 28 2.56 30.17 5.76
N ALA A 29 3.55 30.85 5.18
CA ALA A 29 3.61 31.16 3.77
C ALA A 29 3.53 29.86 2.93
N PRO A 30 2.84 29.87 1.76
CA PRO A 30 2.79 28.72 0.89
C PRO A 30 4.21 28.38 0.45
N ARG A 31 4.61 27.13 0.67
CA ARG A 31 5.86 26.58 0.11
C ARG A 31 5.77 26.63 -1.42
N PRO A 32 6.87 26.93 -2.13
CA PRO A 32 6.84 26.94 -3.59
C PRO A 32 6.38 25.58 -4.09
N SER A 33 5.53 25.59 -5.11
CA SER A 33 4.99 24.40 -5.80
C SER A 33 6.14 23.53 -6.29
N GLY A 34 6.52 22.56 -5.47
CA GLY A 34 7.50 21.54 -5.81
C GLY A 34 6.90 20.59 -6.84
N GLY A 35 7.53 20.48 -8.01
CA GLY A 35 7.25 19.39 -8.94
C GLY A 35 7.36 18.05 -8.22
N ASN A 36 6.58 17.07 -8.68
CA ASN A 36 6.47 15.72 -8.15
C ASN A 36 7.81 15.18 -7.62
N PRO A 37 8.03 15.04 -6.29
CA PRO A 37 9.29 14.58 -5.73
C PRO A 37 9.64 13.14 -6.16
N HIS A 38 8.64 12.36 -6.57
CA HIS A 38 8.82 10.98 -7.04
C HIS A 38 9.43 10.91 -8.43
N ALA A 39 9.16 11.89 -9.30
CA ALA A 39 9.86 12.04 -10.58
C ALA A 39 11.31 12.52 -10.40
N ALA A 40 11.66 13.13 -9.28
CA ALA A 40 12.97 13.73 -9.05
C ALA A 40 14.05 12.71 -8.65
N ARG A 41 13.71 11.62 -7.96
CA ARG A 41 14.72 10.63 -7.50
C ARG A 41 15.17 9.65 -8.57
N TYR A 42 14.33 9.41 -9.60
CA TYR A 42 14.67 8.64 -10.78
C TYR A 42 14.92 9.51 -12.02
N ARG A 43 15.01 10.85 -11.86
CA ARG A 43 15.60 11.68 -12.90
C ARG A 43 17.08 11.35 -13.00
N PRO A 44 17.63 11.18 -14.22
CA PRO A 44 19.08 11.12 -14.37
C PRO A 44 19.65 12.34 -13.65
N ALA A 45 20.64 12.11 -12.78
CA ALA A 45 21.39 13.20 -12.20
C ALA A 45 21.78 14.15 -13.34
N GLN A 46 21.61 15.46 -13.16
CA GLN A 46 21.85 16.49 -14.21
C GLN A 46 23.29 16.53 -14.74
N THR A 47 24.10 15.52 -14.44
CA THR A 47 25.48 15.30 -14.88
C THR A 47 25.63 14.06 -15.78
N GLY A 48 24.66 13.77 -16.63
CA GLY A 48 24.90 13.06 -17.89
C GLY A 48 25.33 11.58 -17.86
N ARG A 49 25.58 10.95 -16.72
CA ARG A 49 26.01 9.55 -16.66
C ARG A 49 25.07 8.75 -15.76
N MET A 50 24.29 7.85 -16.39
CA MET A 50 23.40 6.94 -15.64
C MET A 50 24.22 5.72 -15.20
N ASP A 51 24.14 5.38 -13.91
CA ASP A 51 24.71 4.15 -13.39
C ASP A 51 23.98 2.91 -13.96
N PRO A 52 24.69 1.86 -14.38
CA PRO A 52 24.06 0.68 -14.98
C PRO A 52 23.12 -0.05 -14.03
N VAL A 53 23.41 -0.09 -12.73
CA VAL A 53 22.51 -0.69 -11.72
C VAL A 53 21.20 0.10 -11.67
N THR A 54 21.29 1.41 -11.55
CA THR A 54 20.13 2.31 -11.55
C THR A 54 19.27 2.15 -12.82
N ALA A 55 19.88 2.02 -13.99
CA ALA A 55 19.17 1.82 -15.25
C ALA A 55 18.40 0.48 -15.27
N LEU A 56 19.06 -0.60 -14.85
CA LEU A 56 18.48 -1.94 -14.81
C LEU A 56 17.36 -2.04 -13.76
N GLU A 57 17.56 -1.48 -12.57
CA GLU A 57 16.54 -1.41 -11.51
C GLU A 57 15.33 -0.59 -11.95
N ARG A 58 15.55 0.54 -12.63
CA ARG A 58 14.45 1.36 -13.16
C ARG A 58 13.64 0.60 -14.22
N ILE A 59 14.29 -0.14 -15.11
CA ILE A 59 13.61 -0.98 -16.09
C ILE A 59 12.80 -2.08 -15.37
N ALA A 60 13.40 -2.78 -14.39
CA ALA A 60 12.71 -3.81 -13.62
C ALA A 60 11.46 -3.25 -12.93
N PHE A 61 11.58 -2.10 -12.25
CA PHE A 61 10.48 -1.39 -11.61
C PHE A 61 9.32 -1.09 -12.58
N LEU A 62 9.63 -0.56 -13.76
CA LEU A 62 8.60 -0.25 -14.75
C LEU A 62 7.94 -1.52 -15.33
N LEU A 63 8.71 -2.59 -15.54
CA LEU A 63 8.19 -3.87 -15.99
C LEU A 63 7.28 -4.53 -14.93
N GLU A 64 7.62 -4.43 -13.64
CA GLU A 64 6.78 -4.89 -12.53
C GLU A 64 5.45 -4.13 -12.49
N ARG A 65 5.50 -2.81 -12.66
CA ARG A 65 4.32 -1.95 -12.72
C ARG A 65 3.40 -2.28 -13.90
N GLU A 66 3.97 -2.70 -15.05
CA GLU A 66 3.24 -3.12 -16.24
C GLU A 66 2.74 -4.58 -16.18
N LEU A 67 2.93 -5.28 -15.05
CA LEU A 67 2.65 -6.72 -14.93
C LEU A 67 3.34 -7.57 -16.00
N ALA A 68 4.55 -7.17 -16.40
CA ALA A 68 5.35 -7.93 -17.35
C ALA A 68 5.70 -9.32 -16.79
N SER A 69 6.02 -10.25 -17.69
CA SER A 69 6.42 -11.61 -17.31
C SER A 69 7.49 -11.60 -16.21
N PRO A 70 7.30 -12.38 -15.12
CA PRO A 70 8.28 -12.50 -14.02
C PRO A 70 9.68 -12.87 -14.48
N TYR A 71 9.80 -13.68 -15.54
CA TYR A 71 11.11 -14.02 -16.14
C TYR A 71 11.83 -12.81 -16.70
N ARG A 72 11.09 -11.88 -17.33
CA ARG A 72 11.68 -10.65 -17.86
C ARG A 72 12.17 -9.74 -16.74
N VAL A 73 11.34 -9.54 -15.70
CA VAL A 73 11.69 -8.76 -14.50
C VAL A 73 12.95 -9.35 -13.85
N LYS A 74 12.94 -10.66 -13.58
CA LYS A 74 14.07 -11.36 -12.97
C LYS A 74 15.37 -11.16 -13.74
N ALA A 75 15.33 -11.18 -15.09
CA ALA A 75 16.53 -10.96 -15.90
C ALA A 75 17.17 -9.59 -15.66
N PHE A 76 16.36 -8.54 -15.48
CA PHE A 76 16.86 -7.19 -15.15
C PHE A 76 17.33 -7.08 -13.70
N ARG A 77 16.66 -7.70 -12.74
CA ARG A 77 17.09 -7.74 -11.34
C ARG A 77 18.42 -8.46 -11.18
N THR A 78 18.57 -9.65 -11.79
CA THR A 78 19.83 -10.41 -11.77
C THR A 78 20.96 -9.63 -12.47
N ALA A 79 20.67 -8.94 -13.57
CA ALA A 79 21.69 -8.13 -14.24
C ALA A 79 22.10 -6.90 -13.40
N ALA A 80 21.19 -6.30 -12.64
CA ALA A 80 21.50 -5.22 -11.70
C ALA A 80 22.44 -5.70 -10.59
N GLU A 81 22.16 -6.85 -10.00
CA GLU A 81 23.02 -7.48 -8.99
C GLU A 81 24.43 -7.75 -9.57
N ALA A 82 24.49 -8.35 -10.77
CA ALA A 82 25.76 -8.65 -11.44
C ALA A 82 26.57 -7.38 -11.80
N ALA A 83 25.88 -6.26 -12.05
CA ALA A 83 26.51 -4.99 -12.38
C ALA A 83 27.04 -4.23 -11.15
N THR A 84 26.64 -4.57 -9.92
CA THR A 84 27.02 -3.86 -8.69
C THR A 84 28.55 -3.84 -8.46
N GLY A 85 29.27 -4.89 -8.90
CA GLY A 85 30.72 -5.03 -8.73
C GLY A 85 31.55 -4.55 -9.94
N LEU A 86 30.94 -3.90 -10.92
CA LEU A 86 31.68 -3.45 -12.10
C LEU A 86 32.68 -2.34 -11.78
N PRO A 87 33.91 -2.42 -12.31
CA PRO A 87 34.90 -1.34 -12.16
C PRO A 87 34.42 -0.07 -12.90
N PRO A 88 34.88 1.11 -12.47
CA PRO A 88 34.58 2.35 -13.18
C PRO A 88 35.08 2.32 -14.62
N GLY A 89 34.23 2.72 -15.58
CA GLY A 89 34.60 2.85 -16.99
C GLY A 89 33.62 2.16 -17.92
N PRO A 90 33.77 2.35 -19.25
CA PRO A 90 32.92 1.70 -20.23
C PRO A 90 33.15 0.18 -20.27
N VAL A 91 32.05 -0.56 -20.29
CA VAL A 91 32.04 -2.02 -20.48
C VAL A 91 31.40 -2.29 -21.83
N ASP A 92 32.04 -3.06 -22.70
CA ASP A 92 31.43 -3.47 -23.95
C ASP A 92 30.39 -4.60 -23.76
N VAL A 93 29.56 -4.82 -24.77
CA VAL A 93 28.48 -5.82 -24.71
C VAL A 93 29.02 -7.23 -24.42
N ALA A 94 30.13 -7.61 -25.09
CA ALA A 94 30.71 -8.93 -24.92
C ALA A 94 31.30 -9.15 -23.51
N ALA A 95 31.85 -8.11 -22.90
CA ALA A 95 32.29 -8.12 -21.50
C ALA A 95 31.11 -8.21 -20.53
N ALA A 96 30.03 -7.45 -20.81
CA ALA A 96 28.81 -7.52 -19.99
C ALA A 96 28.11 -8.90 -20.06
N GLU A 97 28.08 -9.54 -21.25
CA GLU A 97 27.51 -10.89 -21.42
C GLU A 97 28.25 -11.99 -20.64
N ARG A 98 29.51 -11.73 -20.24
CA ARG A 98 30.26 -12.68 -19.38
C ARG A 98 29.86 -12.60 -17.89
N LEU A 99 29.10 -11.60 -17.49
CA LEU A 99 28.59 -11.50 -16.12
C LEU A 99 27.53 -12.57 -15.86
N PRO A 100 27.48 -13.15 -14.65
CA PRO A 100 26.51 -14.21 -14.32
C PRO A 100 25.05 -13.72 -14.51
N GLY A 101 24.25 -14.47 -15.26
CA GLY A 101 22.84 -14.18 -15.49
C GLY A 101 22.55 -13.00 -16.41
N VAL A 102 23.55 -12.42 -17.05
CA VAL A 102 23.39 -11.31 -18.00
C VAL A 102 23.23 -11.87 -19.42
N GLY A 103 22.10 -11.55 -20.04
CA GLY A 103 21.81 -11.91 -21.45
C GLY A 103 22.02 -10.73 -22.40
N PRO A 104 21.84 -10.93 -23.73
CA PRO A 104 22.14 -9.91 -24.77
C PRO A 104 21.42 -8.57 -24.54
N VAL A 105 20.18 -8.58 -24.06
CA VAL A 105 19.39 -7.36 -23.83
C VAL A 105 19.94 -6.58 -22.64
N THR A 106 20.14 -7.24 -21.50
CA THR A 106 20.66 -6.61 -20.28
C THR A 106 22.12 -6.19 -20.43
N ALA A 107 22.94 -6.94 -21.18
CA ALA A 107 24.32 -6.56 -21.53
C ALA A 107 24.38 -5.24 -22.31
N ARG A 108 23.45 -5.04 -23.24
CA ARG A 108 23.38 -3.79 -24.00
C ARG A 108 23.00 -2.61 -23.09
N VAL A 109 22.08 -2.81 -22.13
CA VAL A 109 21.76 -1.80 -21.12
C VAL A 109 22.99 -1.42 -20.30
N ILE A 110 23.77 -2.41 -19.83
CA ILE A 110 25.01 -2.18 -19.08
C ILE A 110 26.02 -1.39 -19.94
N ALA A 111 26.25 -1.82 -21.20
CA ALA A 111 27.19 -1.19 -22.08
C ALA A 111 26.83 0.27 -22.42
N ASP A 112 25.55 0.55 -22.66
CA ASP A 112 25.09 1.92 -22.90
C ASP A 112 25.25 2.80 -21.66
N ALA A 113 24.81 2.34 -20.51
CA ALA A 113 24.89 3.09 -19.26
C ALA A 113 26.36 3.38 -18.85
N THR A 114 27.24 2.38 -18.90
CA THR A 114 28.67 2.56 -18.57
C THR A 114 29.40 3.47 -19.55
N ALA A 115 28.95 3.53 -20.82
CA ALA A 115 29.43 4.47 -21.82
C ALA A 115 28.82 5.90 -21.68
N GLY A 116 27.97 6.13 -20.66
CA GLY A 116 27.31 7.42 -20.43
C GLY A 116 26.14 7.71 -21.36
N ARG A 117 25.60 6.71 -22.03
CA ARG A 117 24.40 6.82 -22.86
C ARG A 117 23.19 6.34 -22.10
N THR A 118 22.02 6.97 -22.31
CA THR A 118 20.75 6.44 -21.83
C THR A 118 20.40 5.18 -22.63
N PRO A 119 20.20 4.02 -21.97
CA PRO A 119 19.86 2.79 -22.68
C PRO A 119 18.55 2.91 -23.45
N GLN A 120 18.54 2.46 -24.71
CA GLN A 120 17.35 2.53 -25.57
C GLN A 120 16.16 1.76 -24.95
N TYR A 121 16.40 0.60 -24.35
CA TYR A 121 15.37 -0.19 -23.69
C TYR A 121 14.69 0.57 -22.54
N LEU A 122 15.46 1.37 -21.78
CA LEU A 122 14.91 2.22 -20.71
C LEU A 122 13.99 3.30 -21.31
N LEU A 123 14.44 4.00 -22.36
CA LEU A 123 13.64 5.02 -23.04
C LEU A 123 12.30 4.46 -23.56
N GLU A 124 12.33 3.29 -24.16
CA GLU A 124 11.13 2.62 -24.67
C GLU A 124 10.18 2.21 -23.53
N THR A 125 10.74 1.72 -22.43
CA THR A 125 9.93 1.31 -21.25
C THR A 125 9.31 2.53 -20.55
N GLU A 126 10.06 3.62 -20.42
CA GLU A 126 9.55 4.88 -19.89
C GLU A 126 8.46 5.50 -20.79
N ALA A 127 8.66 5.44 -22.11
CA ALA A 127 7.65 5.91 -23.06
C ALA A 127 6.34 5.11 -22.97
N ARG A 128 6.41 3.78 -22.81
CA ARG A 128 5.22 2.94 -22.57
C ARG A 128 4.55 3.28 -21.26
N ALA A 129 5.32 3.42 -20.19
CA ALA A 129 4.78 3.77 -18.85
C ALA A 129 4.11 5.15 -18.84
N ALA A 130 4.55 6.06 -19.70
CA ALA A 130 3.99 7.41 -19.85
C ALA A 130 2.81 7.48 -20.85
N ALA A 131 2.53 6.42 -21.59
CA ALA A 131 1.48 6.41 -22.64
C ALA A 131 0.05 6.35 -22.10
N GLY A 132 -0.14 6.03 -20.82
CA GLY A 132 -1.44 6.03 -20.15
C GLY A 132 -2.00 7.45 -19.89
N PRO A 133 -3.27 7.56 -19.49
CA PRO A 133 -3.84 8.84 -19.09
C PRO A 133 -3.05 9.41 -17.91
N ALA A 134 -2.76 10.71 -17.96
CA ALA A 134 -2.11 11.38 -16.83
C ALA A 134 -3.08 11.41 -15.63
N PRO A 135 -2.59 11.14 -14.42
CA PRO A 135 -3.42 11.24 -13.23
C PRO A 135 -4.02 12.65 -13.04
N SER A 136 -5.25 12.71 -12.53
CA SER A 136 -5.90 13.98 -12.20
C SER A 136 -5.12 14.72 -11.11
N THR A 137 -5.18 16.06 -11.14
CA THR A 137 -4.56 16.88 -10.09
C THR A 137 -5.12 16.56 -8.69
N ALA A 138 -6.39 16.18 -8.61
CA ALA A 138 -7.02 15.80 -7.35
C ALA A 138 -6.46 14.47 -6.81
N ALA A 139 -6.31 13.46 -7.68
CA ALA A 139 -5.71 12.19 -7.28
C ALA A 139 -4.23 12.35 -6.88
N LEU A 140 -3.46 13.19 -7.57
CA LEU A 140 -2.09 13.49 -7.18
C LEU A 140 -2.02 14.14 -5.79
N ARG A 141 -2.92 15.08 -5.50
CA ARG A 141 -3.01 15.71 -4.17
C ARG A 141 -3.40 14.72 -3.08
N LEU A 142 -4.32 13.80 -3.37
CA LEU A 142 -4.66 12.74 -2.43
C LEU A 142 -3.48 11.80 -2.21
N ARG A 143 -2.79 11.38 -3.28
CA ARG A 143 -1.60 10.52 -3.18
C ARG A 143 -0.48 11.16 -2.32
N GLU A 144 -0.30 12.48 -2.39
CA GLU A 144 0.65 13.22 -1.56
C GLU A 144 0.28 13.21 -0.06
N GLN A 145 -0.98 12.95 0.29
CA GLN A 145 -1.45 12.83 1.66
C GLN A 145 -1.30 11.40 2.22
N LEU A 146 -1.24 10.39 1.35
CA LEU A 146 -1.05 9.01 1.78
C LEU A 146 0.35 8.81 2.33
N ARG A 147 0.43 8.27 3.54
CA ARG A 147 1.65 8.06 4.31
C ARG A 147 2.10 6.62 4.33
N GLY A 148 1.24 5.69 3.93
CA GLY A 148 1.56 4.28 3.95
C GLY A 148 0.73 3.42 3.01
N ASP A 149 0.97 2.11 3.11
CA ASP A 149 0.30 1.03 2.40
C ASP A 149 0.07 -0.11 3.39
N CYS A 150 -1.17 -0.59 3.51
CA CYS A 150 -1.52 -1.64 4.46
C CYS A 150 -1.39 -3.05 3.89
N HIS A 151 -1.14 -3.21 2.57
CA HIS A 151 -1.21 -4.49 1.91
C HIS A 151 -0.09 -4.65 0.86
N LEU A 152 0.98 -5.34 1.26
CA LEU A 152 2.09 -5.71 0.38
C LEU A 152 2.75 -7.04 0.80
N HIS A 153 3.36 -7.71 -0.17
CA HIS A 153 3.94 -9.04 -0.03
C HIS A 153 5.44 -9.04 -0.30
N SER A 154 6.12 -10.03 0.27
CA SER A 154 7.54 -10.29 0.03
C SER A 154 7.77 -11.70 -0.53
N ASP A 155 9.03 -12.04 -0.78
CA ASP A 155 9.46 -13.38 -1.18
C ASP A 155 9.35 -14.44 -0.04
N TRP A 156 8.84 -14.03 1.11
CA TRP A 156 8.45 -14.97 2.17
C TRP A 156 7.15 -15.69 1.82
N SER A 157 6.24 -15.05 1.09
CA SER A 157 5.09 -15.73 0.49
C SER A 157 5.24 -15.85 -1.03
N ASP A 158 4.48 -15.13 -1.82
CA ASP A 158 4.49 -15.18 -3.29
C ASP A 158 4.94 -13.87 -3.96
N GLY A 159 5.44 -12.94 -3.18
CA GLY A 159 6.09 -11.75 -3.70
C GLY A 159 7.40 -12.05 -4.41
N GLY A 160 7.80 -11.16 -5.29
CA GLY A 160 9.00 -11.32 -6.13
C GLY A 160 10.25 -10.62 -5.61
N ALA A 161 10.23 -10.10 -4.37
CA ALA A 161 11.33 -9.32 -3.82
C ALA A 161 11.48 -9.49 -2.30
N PRO A 162 12.72 -9.41 -1.77
CA PRO A 162 12.97 -9.46 -0.33
C PRO A 162 12.28 -8.31 0.42
N ILE A 163 11.94 -8.56 1.69
CA ILE A 163 11.30 -7.58 2.58
C ILE A 163 12.02 -6.23 2.55
N GLU A 164 13.35 -6.23 2.66
CA GLU A 164 14.15 -5.00 2.69
C GLU A 164 13.98 -4.17 1.40
N LEU A 165 13.90 -4.82 0.22
CA LEU A 165 13.71 -4.12 -1.04
C LEU A 165 12.30 -3.53 -1.14
N MET A 166 11.27 -4.25 -0.70
CA MET A 166 9.90 -3.74 -0.63
C MET A 166 9.80 -2.52 0.29
N ALA A 167 10.35 -2.61 1.51
CA ALA A 167 10.35 -1.53 2.50
C ALA A 167 11.12 -0.29 2.01
N ARG A 168 12.30 -0.46 1.43
CA ARG A 168 13.08 0.65 0.84
C ARG A 168 12.33 1.32 -0.30
N THR A 169 11.70 0.53 -1.17
CA THR A 169 10.93 1.10 -2.28
C THR A 169 9.72 1.88 -1.78
N ALA A 170 8.98 1.36 -0.80
CA ALA A 170 7.87 2.10 -0.19
C ALA A 170 8.35 3.44 0.39
N ARG A 171 9.44 3.44 1.17
CA ARG A 171 10.07 4.67 1.67
C ARG A 171 10.47 5.63 0.55
N ASP A 172 11.09 5.13 -0.49
CA ASP A 172 11.59 5.94 -1.60
C ASP A 172 10.45 6.51 -2.48
N LEU A 173 9.29 5.87 -2.47
CA LEU A 173 8.03 6.39 -3.02
C LEU A 173 7.35 7.42 -2.09
N GLY A 174 7.95 7.71 -0.93
CA GLY A 174 7.51 8.77 -0.02
C GLY A 174 6.59 8.32 1.11
N HIS A 175 6.42 7.01 1.31
CA HIS A 175 5.70 6.51 2.47
C HIS A 175 6.50 6.75 3.76
N SER A 176 5.80 7.01 4.85
CA SER A 176 6.36 7.07 6.20
C SER A 176 6.34 5.70 6.88
N TRP A 177 5.44 4.83 6.44
CA TRP A 177 5.26 3.47 6.92
C TRP A 177 4.70 2.56 5.81
N ALA A 178 4.82 1.26 5.97
CA ALA A 178 4.10 0.26 5.19
C ALA A 178 3.90 -0.99 6.06
N SER A 179 2.83 -1.76 5.83
CA SER A 179 2.59 -3.03 6.51
C SER A 179 2.96 -4.20 5.61
N LEU A 180 3.83 -5.07 6.09
CA LEU A 180 4.14 -6.33 5.41
C LEU A 180 3.05 -7.34 5.75
N THR A 181 2.33 -7.83 4.75
CA THR A 181 1.15 -8.68 4.90
C THR A 181 1.24 -9.93 4.05
N ASP A 182 2.33 -10.67 4.18
CA ASP A 182 2.49 -11.97 3.53
C ASP A 182 1.31 -12.91 3.90
N HIS A 183 1.00 -13.85 3.01
CA HIS A 183 -0.19 -14.71 3.15
C HIS A 183 -0.13 -15.65 4.34
N SER A 184 -1.30 -15.98 4.89
CA SER A 184 -1.52 -16.97 5.94
C SER A 184 -1.37 -18.43 5.43
N PRO A 185 -1.21 -19.42 6.32
CA PRO A 185 -0.75 -20.77 5.96
C PRO A 185 -1.58 -21.51 4.92
N ARG A 186 -2.91 -21.30 4.92
CA ARG A 186 -3.83 -22.06 4.06
C ARG A 186 -3.62 -21.80 2.57
N LEU A 187 -3.13 -20.63 2.22
CA LEU A 187 -2.82 -20.29 0.83
C LEU A 187 -1.49 -20.93 0.40
N THR A 188 -1.47 -22.26 0.32
CA THR A 188 -0.27 -23.03 0.02
C THR A 188 0.34 -22.73 -1.34
N VAL A 189 -0.47 -22.30 -2.33
CA VAL A 189 0.03 -21.90 -3.66
C VAL A 189 0.84 -20.61 -3.61
N ALA A 190 0.62 -19.78 -2.59
CA ALA A 190 1.37 -18.57 -2.31
C ALA A 190 2.45 -18.77 -1.23
N ASN A 191 2.77 -20.01 -0.83
CA ASN A 191 3.74 -20.31 0.21
C ASN A 191 3.43 -19.60 1.54
N GLY A 192 2.15 -19.52 1.92
CA GLY A 192 1.68 -18.81 3.11
C GLY A 192 2.44 -19.17 4.39
N LEU A 193 2.54 -18.22 5.31
CA LEU A 193 3.39 -18.31 6.50
C LEU A 193 2.74 -19.14 7.61
N SER A 194 3.41 -20.22 8.01
CA SER A 194 3.07 -20.87 9.28
C SER A 194 3.28 -19.93 10.46
N ALA A 195 2.69 -20.25 11.61
CA ALA A 195 2.89 -19.47 12.83
C ALA A 195 4.38 -19.33 13.23
N GLU A 196 5.20 -20.33 12.95
CA GLU A 196 6.66 -20.29 13.16
C GLU A 196 7.31 -19.28 12.22
N ARG A 197 7.06 -19.41 10.92
CA ARG A 197 7.62 -18.48 9.90
C ARG A 197 7.17 -17.03 10.13
N LEU A 198 5.93 -16.82 10.60
CA LEU A 198 5.46 -15.48 10.92
C LEU A 198 6.23 -14.89 12.12
N ARG A 199 6.53 -15.70 13.16
CA ARG A 199 7.38 -15.24 14.27
C ARG A 199 8.78 -14.87 13.81
N ASP A 200 9.41 -15.71 12.96
CA ASP A 200 10.71 -15.41 12.37
C ASP A 200 10.68 -14.10 11.55
N GLN A 201 9.57 -13.84 10.87
CA GLN A 201 9.39 -12.60 10.10
C GLN A 201 9.29 -11.36 11.01
N LEU A 202 8.66 -11.47 12.19
CA LEU A 202 8.62 -10.38 13.15
C LEU A 202 10.03 -9.95 13.59
N ASP A 203 10.93 -10.90 13.82
CA ASP A 203 12.32 -10.61 14.19
C ASP A 203 13.05 -9.87 13.04
N VAL A 204 12.80 -10.27 11.79
CA VAL A 204 13.35 -9.58 10.61
C VAL A 204 12.81 -8.15 10.49
N ILE A 205 11.52 -7.93 10.73
CA ILE A 205 10.90 -6.61 10.68
C ILE A 205 11.49 -5.71 11.77
N GLU A 206 11.71 -6.21 12.98
CA GLU A 206 12.31 -5.46 14.08
C GLU A 206 13.72 -5.01 13.72
N ASP A 207 14.57 -5.90 13.20
CA ASP A 207 15.93 -5.58 12.74
C ASP A 207 15.93 -4.52 11.63
N LEU A 208 15.04 -4.66 10.64
CA LEU A 208 14.90 -3.70 9.55
C LEU A 208 14.49 -2.31 10.04
N ASN A 209 13.58 -2.23 11.00
CA ASN A 209 13.13 -0.96 11.58
C ASN A 209 14.28 -0.20 12.24
N GLY A 210 15.24 -0.90 12.87
CA GLY A 210 16.47 -0.29 13.39
C GLY A 210 17.30 0.41 12.30
N ARG A 211 17.25 -0.05 11.06
CA ARG A 211 18.05 0.46 9.92
C ARG A 211 17.29 1.43 9.00
N LEU A 212 15.97 1.43 9.00
CA LEU A 212 15.13 2.20 8.08
C LEU A 212 14.56 3.49 8.67
N THR A 213 14.83 3.79 9.95
CA THR A 213 14.37 5.02 10.62
C THR A 213 14.64 6.26 9.75
N PRO A 214 13.69 7.20 9.57
CA PRO A 214 12.37 7.31 10.26
C PRO A 214 11.20 6.54 9.62
N PHE A 215 11.43 5.80 8.53
CA PHE A 215 10.42 4.91 7.95
C PHE A 215 10.15 3.74 8.89
N ARG A 216 8.89 3.32 9.01
CA ARG A 216 8.50 2.17 9.83
C ARG A 216 7.84 1.08 8.98
N LEU A 217 8.42 -0.11 9.01
CA LEU A 217 7.78 -1.32 8.50
C LEU A 217 6.93 -1.92 9.62
N LEU A 218 5.63 -2.00 9.40
CA LEU A 218 4.66 -2.59 10.32
C LEU A 218 4.58 -4.10 10.10
N SER A 219 4.39 -4.83 11.19
CA SER A 219 4.08 -6.25 11.15
C SER A 219 2.63 -6.46 10.74
N GLY A 220 2.36 -7.40 9.84
CA GLY A 220 1.00 -7.68 9.39
C GLY A 220 0.86 -9.07 8.80
N ILE A 221 -0.32 -9.37 8.32
CA ILE A 221 -0.65 -10.60 7.59
C ILE A 221 -1.84 -10.35 6.68
N GLU A 222 -1.82 -10.93 5.47
CA GLU A 222 -3.06 -11.16 4.74
C GLU A 222 -3.61 -12.53 5.14
N CYS A 223 -4.62 -12.50 6.00
CA CYS A 223 -5.18 -13.70 6.62
C CYS A 223 -6.40 -14.20 5.84
N ASP A 224 -6.39 -15.50 5.47
CA ASP A 224 -7.54 -16.13 4.83
C ASP A 224 -8.74 -16.14 5.78
N ILE A 225 -9.90 -15.68 5.28
CA ILE A 225 -11.18 -15.91 5.93
C ILE A 225 -11.63 -17.32 5.57
N LEU A 226 -11.72 -18.21 6.55
CA LEU A 226 -12.14 -19.60 6.37
C LEU A 226 -13.64 -19.71 6.06
N ASP A 227 -14.11 -20.89 5.69
CA ASP A 227 -15.50 -21.11 5.25
C ASP A 227 -16.55 -20.73 6.30
N ASP A 228 -16.23 -20.87 7.56
CA ASP A 228 -17.06 -20.50 8.72
C ASP A 228 -16.89 -19.05 9.17
N GLY A 229 -15.95 -18.31 8.53
CA GLY A 229 -15.61 -16.94 8.85
C GLY A 229 -14.53 -16.77 9.91
N SER A 230 -13.97 -17.85 10.44
CA SER A 230 -12.76 -17.78 11.29
C SER A 230 -11.53 -17.41 10.45
N LEU A 231 -10.47 -16.97 11.12
CA LEU A 231 -9.21 -16.55 10.48
C LEU A 231 -8.19 -17.70 10.46
N ASP A 232 -7.39 -17.76 9.41
CA ASP A 232 -6.40 -18.81 9.17
C ASP A 232 -5.07 -18.53 9.89
N GLN A 233 -5.13 -18.13 11.15
CA GLN A 233 -3.94 -17.96 12.00
C GLN A 233 -4.35 -18.00 13.47
N ASP A 234 -3.39 -18.28 14.35
CA ASP A 234 -3.53 -18.28 15.79
C ASP A 234 -3.91 -16.88 16.30
N GLU A 235 -5.00 -16.76 17.09
CA GLU A 235 -5.51 -15.49 17.59
C GLU A 235 -4.49 -14.75 18.48
N GLU A 236 -3.69 -15.47 19.28
CA GLU A 236 -2.64 -14.87 20.10
C GLU A 236 -1.59 -14.21 19.20
N LEU A 237 -1.25 -14.87 18.08
CA LEU A 237 -0.28 -14.34 17.13
C LEU A 237 -0.85 -13.17 16.33
N LEU A 238 -2.11 -13.25 15.88
CA LEU A 238 -2.80 -12.13 15.25
C LEU A 238 -2.83 -10.89 16.14
N GLY A 239 -3.12 -11.06 17.45
CA GLY A 239 -3.11 -9.96 18.41
C GLY A 239 -1.74 -9.32 18.69
N ARG A 240 -0.66 -9.84 18.12
CA ARG A 240 0.70 -9.27 18.18
C ARG A 240 1.05 -8.44 16.94
N LEU A 241 0.23 -8.50 15.89
CA LEU A 241 0.49 -7.80 14.64
C LEU A 241 -0.02 -6.36 14.69
N ASP A 242 0.65 -5.50 13.95
CA ASP A 242 0.25 -4.10 13.80
C ASP A 242 -0.97 -3.94 12.87
N VAL A 243 -1.11 -4.80 11.83
CA VAL A 243 -2.21 -4.75 10.84
C VAL A 243 -2.60 -6.15 10.38
N VAL A 244 -3.90 -6.45 10.40
CA VAL A 244 -4.48 -7.69 9.85
C VAL A 244 -5.42 -7.35 8.70
N VAL A 245 -5.07 -7.77 7.50
CA VAL A 245 -5.92 -7.74 6.31
C VAL A 245 -6.61 -9.09 6.16
N ALA A 246 -7.93 -9.14 6.23
CA ALA A 246 -8.69 -10.39 6.08
C ALA A 246 -9.28 -10.51 4.68
N SER A 247 -8.98 -11.60 3.97
CA SER A 247 -9.35 -11.80 2.58
C SER A 247 -9.95 -13.17 2.30
N VAL A 248 -10.81 -13.27 1.28
CA VAL A 248 -11.38 -14.53 0.82
C VAL A 248 -10.63 -15.00 -0.43
N HIS A 249 -9.86 -16.09 -0.31
CA HIS A 249 -9.12 -16.68 -1.44
C HIS A 249 -9.71 -18.00 -1.97
N SER A 250 -10.60 -18.63 -1.21
CA SER A 250 -11.17 -19.92 -1.55
C SER A 250 -12.70 -19.88 -1.67
N LYS A 251 -13.28 -20.81 -2.43
CA LYS A 251 -14.73 -20.93 -2.59
C LYS A 251 -15.45 -19.63 -2.99
N LEU A 252 -14.82 -18.82 -3.83
CA LEU A 252 -15.31 -17.51 -4.28
C LEU A 252 -16.68 -17.57 -4.98
N ARG A 253 -17.18 -18.76 -5.36
CA ARG A 253 -18.49 -19.01 -5.95
C ARG A 253 -19.46 -19.68 -4.98
N MET A 254 -19.23 -19.58 -3.67
CA MET A 254 -20.19 -20.09 -2.71
C MET A 254 -21.49 -19.29 -2.78
N ASP A 255 -22.58 -19.87 -2.24
CA ASP A 255 -23.88 -19.20 -2.14
C ASP A 255 -23.77 -17.84 -1.44
N GLY A 256 -24.43 -16.80 -1.97
CA GLY A 256 -24.31 -15.44 -1.50
C GLY A 256 -24.67 -15.27 -0.02
N ALA A 257 -25.70 -15.96 0.48
CA ALA A 257 -26.05 -15.90 1.90
C ALA A 257 -24.97 -16.58 2.78
N ALA A 258 -24.32 -17.63 2.27
CA ALA A 258 -23.20 -18.26 2.95
C ALA A 258 -21.97 -17.37 2.96
N MET A 259 -21.64 -16.70 1.82
CA MET A 259 -20.54 -15.74 1.73
C MET A 259 -20.77 -14.56 2.67
N THR A 260 -22.00 -14.04 2.73
CA THR A 260 -22.36 -12.95 3.66
C THR A 260 -22.09 -13.34 5.12
N ARG A 261 -22.53 -14.51 5.55
CA ARG A 261 -22.26 -14.99 6.92
C ARG A 261 -20.76 -15.14 7.20
N ARG A 262 -20.00 -15.67 6.25
CA ARG A 262 -18.56 -15.84 6.30
C ARG A 262 -17.87 -14.49 6.50
N MET A 263 -18.18 -13.50 5.68
CA MET A 263 -17.58 -12.17 5.75
C MET A 263 -18.01 -11.42 7.02
N LEU A 264 -19.29 -11.50 7.42
CA LEU A 264 -19.77 -10.89 8.65
C LEU A 264 -19.09 -11.47 9.90
N ALA A 265 -18.78 -12.76 9.91
CA ALA A 265 -18.06 -13.37 11.02
C ALA A 265 -16.63 -12.83 11.12
N ALA A 266 -15.94 -12.71 9.98
CA ALA A 266 -14.58 -12.13 9.94
C ALA A 266 -14.56 -10.65 10.32
N VAL A 267 -15.43 -9.82 9.74
CA VAL A 267 -15.49 -8.38 10.03
C VAL A 267 -15.82 -8.07 11.49
N ARG A 268 -16.58 -8.94 12.16
CA ARG A 268 -16.89 -8.82 13.60
C ARG A 268 -15.77 -9.27 14.52
N ASN A 269 -14.73 -9.89 13.97
CA ASN A 269 -13.57 -10.27 14.76
C ASN A 269 -12.72 -9.00 15.04
N PRO A 270 -12.49 -8.64 16.33
CA PRO A 270 -11.77 -7.42 16.67
C PRO A 270 -10.29 -7.42 16.24
N LEU A 271 -9.78 -8.53 15.74
CA LEU A 271 -8.42 -8.63 15.22
C LEU A 271 -8.33 -8.27 13.71
N VAL A 272 -9.47 -7.99 13.05
CA VAL A 272 -9.49 -7.65 11.62
C VAL A 272 -9.51 -6.13 11.44
N ASP A 273 -8.48 -5.59 10.83
CA ASP A 273 -8.35 -4.15 10.56
C ASP A 273 -8.88 -3.77 9.18
N VAL A 274 -8.57 -4.57 8.16
CA VAL A 274 -8.94 -4.30 6.77
C VAL A 274 -9.64 -5.51 6.16
N LEU A 275 -10.78 -5.29 5.49
CA LEU A 275 -11.41 -6.27 4.60
C LEU A 275 -10.78 -6.14 3.22
N GLY A 276 -9.87 -7.06 2.89
CA GLY A 276 -9.11 -7.07 1.65
C GLY A 276 -9.95 -7.49 0.43
N HIS A 277 -9.73 -6.88 -0.74
CA HIS A 277 -10.34 -7.16 -2.05
C HIS A 277 -11.61 -8.02 -2.01
N CYS A 278 -12.62 -7.50 -1.33
CA CYS A 278 -13.78 -8.22 -0.79
C CYS A 278 -14.62 -8.99 -1.79
N THR A 279 -14.57 -8.64 -3.09
CA THR A 279 -15.31 -9.41 -4.12
C THR A 279 -14.47 -10.51 -4.74
N GLY A 280 -13.16 -10.47 -4.60
CA GLY A 280 -12.23 -11.42 -5.21
C GLY A 280 -12.27 -11.45 -6.72
N ARG A 281 -12.85 -10.43 -7.39
CA ARG A 281 -12.91 -10.36 -8.86
C ARG A 281 -11.51 -10.26 -9.47
N ARG A 282 -11.41 -10.68 -10.74
CA ARG A 282 -10.23 -10.41 -11.58
C ARG A 282 -10.67 -9.93 -12.96
N LEU A 283 -9.94 -8.95 -13.47
CA LEU A 283 -10.06 -8.34 -14.79
C LEU A 283 -8.94 -8.87 -15.71
N GLY A 284 -8.99 -8.52 -16.99
CA GLY A 284 -7.93 -8.85 -17.95
C GLY A 284 -8.07 -10.23 -18.60
N ASP A 285 -6.94 -10.87 -18.94
CA ASP A 285 -6.90 -12.08 -19.80
C ASP A 285 -7.50 -13.34 -19.16
N LYS A 286 -7.50 -13.42 -17.84
CA LYS A 286 -8.11 -14.54 -17.09
C LYS A 286 -9.14 -13.99 -16.10
N PRO A 287 -10.28 -13.52 -16.59
CA PRO A 287 -11.28 -12.87 -15.75
C PRO A 287 -11.90 -13.86 -14.77
N ARG A 288 -12.21 -13.37 -13.59
CA ARG A 288 -12.99 -14.05 -12.57
C ARG A 288 -14.11 -13.12 -12.13
N PRO A 289 -15.38 -13.57 -12.18
CA PRO A 289 -16.49 -12.77 -11.69
C PRO A 289 -16.33 -12.52 -10.19
N GLN A 290 -16.96 -11.45 -9.72
CA GLN A 290 -17.03 -11.14 -8.29
C GLN A 290 -17.83 -12.22 -7.53
N SER A 291 -17.52 -12.40 -6.25
CA SER A 291 -18.32 -13.16 -5.31
C SER A 291 -19.67 -12.47 -5.06
N GLU A 292 -20.71 -13.26 -4.82
CA GLU A 292 -22.04 -12.75 -4.46
C GLU A 292 -22.16 -12.72 -2.93
N PHE A 293 -22.54 -11.57 -2.38
CA PHE A 293 -22.84 -11.38 -0.96
C PHE A 293 -23.71 -10.14 -0.76
N ASP A 294 -24.35 -10.03 0.39
CA ASP A 294 -25.09 -8.85 0.81
C ASP A 294 -24.10 -7.74 1.20
N ALA A 295 -23.79 -6.87 0.22
CA ALA A 295 -22.80 -5.83 0.39
C ALA A 295 -23.24 -4.76 1.42
N GLU A 296 -24.56 -4.44 1.48
CA GLU A 296 -25.07 -3.49 2.45
C GLU A 296 -24.87 -4.02 3.88
N ALA A 297 -25.17 -5.28 4.13
CA ALA A 297 -24.97 -5.91 5.44
C ALA A 297 -23.49 -5.96 5.82
N VAL A 298 -22.59 -6.35 4.88
CA VAL A 298 -21.16 -6.46 5.14
C VAL A 298 -20.53 -5.09 5.38
N PHE A 299 -20.80 -4.08 4.56
CA PHE A 299 -20.23 -2.75 4.72
C PHE A 299 -20.80 -2.00 5.92
N THR A 300 -22.09 -2.26 6.28
CA THR A 300 -22.64 -1.77 7.54
C THR A 300 -21.86 -2.34 8.72
N ALA A 301 -21.56 -3.64 8.70
CA ALA A 301 -20.74 -4.26 9.75
C ALA A 301 -19.30 -3.71 9.76
N CYS A 302 -18.68 -3.46 8.60
CA CYS A 302 -17.37 -2.80 8.52
C CYS A 302 -17.37 -1.46 9.26
N ARG A 303 -18.36 -0.61 9.01
CA ARG A 303 -18.52 0.66 9.74
C ARG A 303 -18.74 0.47 11.25
N GLU A 304 -19.58 -0.51 11.64
CA GLU A 304 -19.95 -0.73 13.06
C GLU A 304 -18.80 -1.32 13.87
N HIS A 305 -17.88 -2.02 13.22
CA HIS A 305 -16.73 -2.67 13.84
C HIS A 305 -15.40 -1.97 13.51
N ASP A 306 -15.44 -0.76 12.94
CA ASP A 306 -14.28 0.03 12.55
C ASP A 306 -13.31 -0.71 11.60
N THR A 307 -13.77 -1.70 10.84
CA THR A 307 -12.98 -2.38 9.83
C THR A 307 -12.94 -1.55 8.54
N ALA A 308 -11.76 -1.23 8.04
CA ALA A 308 -11.61 -0.49 6.79
C ALA A 308 -11.93 -1.39 5.58
N VAL A 309 -12.58 -0.83 4.55
CA VAL A 309 -12.79 -1.50 3.27
C VAL A 309 -11.62 -1.18 2.34
N GLU A 310 -10.97 -2.20 1.81
CA GLU A 310 -9.86 -2.00 0.88
C GLU A 310 -10.34 -1.42 -0.47
N ILE A 311 -9.64 -0.40 -0.95
CA ILE A 311 -9.63 0.02 -2.36
C ILE A 311 -8.38 -0.57 -2.99
N ASN A 312 -8.47 -1.81 -3.47
CA ASN A 312 -7.35 -2.52 -4.06
C ASN A 312 -6.96 -1.92 -5.40
N CYS A 313 -5.70 -1.46 -5.49
CA CYS A 313 -5.17 -0.69 -6.61
C CYS A 313 -4.61 -1.55 -7.74
N ARG A 314 -4.57 -2.87 -7.60
CA ARG A 314 -4.07 -3.76 -8.67
C ARG A 314 -4.87 -3.56 -9.95
N PRO A 315 -4.21 -3.35 -11.10
CA PRO A 315 -4.90 -3.12 -12.38
C PRO A 315 -5.80 -4.29 -12.80
N ASP A 316 -5.44 -5.52 -12.41
CA ASP A 316 -6.20 -6.73 -12.71
C ASP A 316 -7.27 -7.08 -11.65
N ARG A 317 -7.46 -6.23 -10.62
CA ARG A 317 -8.52 -6.37 -9.61
C ARG A 317 -9.46 -5.17 -9.60
N GLN A 318 -8.97 -3.99 -9.20
CA GLN A 318 -9.78 -2.78 -8.97
C GLN A 318 -11.00 -3.10 -8.08
N ASP A 319 -10.76 -3.77 -6.98
CA ASP A 319 -11.76 -4.30 -6.06
C ASP A 319 -11.98 -3.35 -4.86
N PRO A 320 -13.21 -3.12 -4.42
CA PRO A 320 -14.47 -3.56 -5.01
C PRO A 320 -14.82 -2.82 -6.31
N PRO A 321 -15.80 -3.28 -7.12
CA PRO A 321 -16.37 -2.50 -8.22
C PRO A 321 -16.85 -1.12 -7.76
N ASP A 322 -16.94 -0.16 -8.69
CA ASP A 322 -17.24 1.23 -8.35
C ASP A 322 -18.64 1.44 -7.74
N ASP A 323 -19.63 0.61 -8.12
CA ASP A 323 -20.95 0.60 -7.53
C ASP A 323 -20.94 0.14 -6.07
N LEU A 324 -20.19 -0.90 -5.75
CA LEU A 324 -20.01 -1.37 -4.37
C LEU A 324 -19.13 -0.42 -3.56
N LEU A 325 -18.13 0.18 -4.17
CA LEU A 325 -17.31 1.20 -3.52
C LEU A 325 -18.15 2.43 -3.15
N ALA A 326 -19.02 2.89 -4.06
CA ALA A 326 -19.97 3.98 -3.79
C ALA A 326 -20.90 3.65 -2.62
N LEU A 327 -21.44 2.42 -2.57
CA LEU A 327 -22.26 1.96 -1.45
C LEU A 327 -21.49 2.03 -0.12
N ALA A 328 -20.24 1.57 -0.08
CA ALA A 328 -19.41 1.64 1.13
C ALA A 328 -19.12 3.09 1.55
N VAL A 329 -18.95 4.01 0.57
CA VAL A 329 -18.81 5.46 0.83
C VAL A 329 -20.08 6.02 1.46
N ASP A 330 -21.26 5.71 0.90
CA ASP A 330 -22.56 6.18 1.38
C ASP A 330 -22.89 5.65 2.79
N LEU A 331 -22.48 4.43 3.08
CA LEU A 331 -22.65 3.80 4.40
C LEU A 331 -21.69 4.35 5.47
N GLY A 332 -20.69 5.14 5.09
CA GLY A 332 -19.78 5.80 6.04
C GLY A 332 -18.59 4.95 6.47
N CYS A 333 -18.14 3.96 5.70
CA CYS A 333 -16.98 3.13 6.00
C CYS A 333 -15.67 3.93 6.03
N LEU A 334 -14.67 3.42 6.76
CA LEU A 334 -13.26 3.76 6.57
C LEU A 334 -12.70 2.98 5.37
N PHE A 335 -11.61 3.47 4.79
CA PHE A 335 -10.99 2.86 3.62
C PHE A 335 -9.49 2.70 3.76
N ALA A 336 -8.97 1.64 3.13
CA ALA A 336 -7.55 1.43 2.91
C ALA A 336 -7.27 1.47 1.39
N VAL A 337 -6.42 2.38 0.94
CA VAL A 337 -6.01 2.49 -0.48
C VAL A 337 -4.70 1.73 -0.65
N ASP A 338 -4.81 0.45 -0.99
CA ASP A 338 -3.69 -0.47 -0.91
C ASP A 338 -3.29 -1.06 -2.26
N THR A 339 -2.01 -1.33 -2.39
CA THR A 339 -1.46 -1.81 -3.66
C THR A 339 -1.60 -3.30 -3.87
N ASP A 340 -1.67 -4.10 -2.81
CA ASP A 340 -1.55 -5.56 -2.88
C ASP A 340 -0.29 -5.93 -3.71
N ALA A 341 0.81 -5.19 -3.44
CA ALA A 341 2.03 -5.24 -4.24
C ALA A 341 2.83 -6.51 -3.95
N HIS A 342 3.19 -7.24 -5.00
CA HIS A 342 4.04 -8.43 -4.96
C HIS A 342 5.44 -8.16 -5.53
N ALA A 343 5.72 -6.91 -5.91
CA ALA A 343 7.02 -6.47 -6.42
C ALA A 343 7.19 -4.96 -6.21
N PRO A 344 8.44 -4.46 -6.13
CA PRO A 344 8.73 -3.05 -5.89
C PRO A 344 7.98 -2.07 -6.78
N GLY A 345 7.92 -2.32 -8.10
CA GLY A 345 7.25 -1.44 -9.06
C GLY A 345 5.73 -1.37 -8.89
N GLN A 346 5.12 -2.36 -8.24
CA GLN A 346 3.69 -2.43 -8.01
C GLN A 346 3.22 -1.49 -6.88
N LEU A 347 4.13 -1.08 -5.99
CA LEU A 347 3.85 -0.07 -4.97
C LEU A 347 3.45 1.31 -5.56
N ASP A 348 3.74 1.56 -6.84
CA ASP A 348 3.32 2.79 -7.53
C ASP A 348 1.84 2.78 -7.99
N TRP A 349 1.11 1.69 -7.79
CA TRP A 349 -0.31 1.58 -8.19
C TRP A 349 -1.28 2.38 -7.33
N GLN A 350 -0.87 2.86 -6.16
CA GLN A 350 -1.75 3.61 -5.25
C GLN A 350 -2.44 4.81 -5.91
N ILE A 351 -1.83 5.40 -6.93
CA ILE A 351 -2.43 6.50 -7.67
C ILE A 351 -3.76 6.12 -8.35
N ALA A 352 -3.90 4.87 -8.80
CA ALA A 352 -5.14 4.38 -9.40
C ALA A 352 -6.28 4.29 -8.36
N GLY A 353 -5.97 3.87 -7.14
CA GLY A 353 -6.92 3.90 -6.01
C GLY A 353 -7.31 5.34 -5.63
N CYS A 354 -6.36 6.27 -5.66
CA CYS A 354 -6.64 7.69 -5.44
C CYS A 354 -7.60 8.26 -6.49
N GLU A 355 -7.48 7.89 -7.77
CA GLU A 355 -8.42 8.31 -8.82
C GLU A 355 -9.85 7.83 -8.50
N ARG A 356 -10.01 6.58 -8.07
CA ARG A 356 -11.31 6.02 -7.70
C ARG A 356 -11.88 6.69 -6.45
N ALA A 357 -11.06 6.92 -5.44
CA ALA A 357 -11.46 7.63 -4.21
C ALA A 357 -11.93 9.05 -4.50
N VAL A 358 -11.19 9.80 -5.31
CA VAL A 358 -11.53 11.17 -5.72
C VAL A 358 -12.81 11.21 -6.56
N ALA A 359 -13.00 10.25 -7.48
CA ALA A 359 -14.20 10.19 -8.32
C ALA A 359 -15.49 10.02 -7.48
N LEU A 360 -15.38 9.43 -6.28
CA LEU A 360 -16.48 9.25 -5.33
C LEU A 360 -16.52 10.31 -4.22
N GLY A 361 -15.66 11.34 -4.30
CA GLY A 361 -15.62 12.41 -3.31
C GLY A 361 -15.16 11.97 -1.91
N LEU A 362 -14.36 10.90 -1.85
CA LEU A 362 -13.86 10.37 -0.58
C LEU A 362 -12.77 11.30 0.00
N ASP A 363 -12.98 11.77 1.23
CA ASP A 363 -12.03 12.59 1.96
C ASP A 363 -10.87 11.77 2.54
N ALA A 364 -9.67 12.36 2.56
CA ALA A 364 -8.47 11.71 3.10
C ALA A 364 -8.60 11.33 4.58
N GLU A 365 -9.46 12.00 5.35
CA GLU A 365 -9.72 11.69 6.77
C GLU A 365 -10.32 10.28 6.96
N ARG A 366 -11.05 9.79 5.95
CA ARG A 366 -11.63 8.44 5.93
C ARG A 366 -10.71 7.39 5.33
N ILE A 367 -9.48 7.76 4.93
CA ILE A 367 -8.48 6.85 4.34
C ILE A 367 -7.37 6.62 5.38
N ILE A 368 -7.29 5.41 5.93
CA ILE A 368 -6.32 5.07 6.98
C ILE A 368 -4.87 5.22 6.54
N ASN A 369 -4.60 5.08 5.23
CA ASN A 369 -3.26 5.30 4.65
C ASN A 369 -2.78 6.76 4.76
N ALA A 370 -3.68 7.73 4.95
CA ALA A 370 -3.32 9.13 5.17
C ALA A 370 -2.94 9.43 6.63
N TRP A 371 -3.18 8.51 7.56
CA TRP A 371 -2.92 8.70 8.97
C TRP A 371 -1.43 8.60 9.30
N SER A 372 -1.01 9.22 10.40
CA SER A 372 0.32 8.96 10.97
C SER A 372 0.39 7.52 11.48
N VAL A 373 1.58 6.96 11.54
CA VAL A 373 1.79 5.62 12.09
C VAL A 373 1.24 5.50 13.51
N ASP A 374 1.42 6.53 14.34
CA ASP A 374 0.91 6.52 15.72
C ASP A 374 -0.62 6.51 15.77
N HIS A 375 -1.28 7.22 14.84
CA HIS A 375 -2.75 7.21 14.75
C HIS A 375 -3.25 5.84 14.28
N LEU A 376 -2.61 5.27 13.25
CA LEU A 376 -2.96 3.93 12.77
C LEU A 376 -2.83 2.89 13.89
N LEU A 377 -1.69 2.86 14.59
CA LEU A 377 -1.44 1.91 15.67
C LEU A 377 -2.36 2.10 16.88
N ALA A 378 -2.75 3.33 17.17
CA ALA A 378 -3.76 3.58 18.20
C ALA A 378 -5.13 3.05 17.78
N TRP A 379 -5.46 3.11 16.51
CA TRP A 379 -6.72 2.61 15.98
C TRP A 379 -6.74 1.07 15.91
N THR A 380 -5.69 0.39 15.43
CA THR A 380 -5.61 -1.07 15.39
C THR A 380 -5.48 -1.69 16.79
N GLY A 381 -4.81 -1.03 17.74
CA GLY A 381 -4.62 -1.51 19.11
C GLY A 381 -5.74 -1.16 20.10
N ALA A 382 -6.71 -0.36 19.71
CA ALA A 382 -7.81 0.08 20.58
C ALA A 382 -9.04 -0.84 20.58
N ARG A 383 -9.03 -1.93 19.79
CA ARG A 383 -10.15 -2.84 19.58
C ARG A 383 -10.15 -4.00 20.54
#